data_78676c753e0c07cbb08e52ed60da1816
#
_entry.id   78676c753e0c07cbb08e52ed60da1816
#
_cell.length_a   1.000
_cell.length_b   1.000
_cell.length_c   1.000
_cell.angle_alpha   90.00
_cell.angle_beta   90.00
_cell.angle_gamma   90.00
#
_symmetry.space_group_name_H-M   'P 1'
#
loop_
_entity.id
_entity.type
_entity.pdbx_description
1 polymer ?
#
loop_
_entity_poly.entity_id
_entity_poly.type
_entity_poly.pdbx_seq_one_letter_code
_entity_poly.pdbx_strand_id
1 'polypeptide(L)'
;MGSPALELSAGALASLNKEPIIFKAFTWMGKNPYSKDSNPQGIINAGIAANKTVTPLLLDKLNSLAKVIDSDLEYNSPYGGPELRGEIANLANRHFNPAAPVLPDDIVVTNGCTTAIEMLAFATCEPGDRILIPTPCYAALDSDMSARAQARATMVELPVDEVMSVSQIEYFERALSEIKARDERAKMLFLMSPHNPLGISYPKNVLRAFLEFASRHSLFVVVDEIYALSVFDRADDVTPFESVLSWPDLDAYIDPSAVIVLHGLSKDFGLNGFRMGWIMSPWNKQLLGALKSYSPFGYRPAYTDRMIASLLSDHEFVDGLFKTSQKQLAAHYKRTADFFTSHGIEFVPCTAGHYVWLRLPVRVCAKTLQALGRITAAEAPKVQWNMANELIVWESLICNERIYMPPGQAFSAIEAGWFRFTFSISKSELDLALDRLSRGCFL
;
A
#
# COMPACT_ATOMS: atom_id res chain seq x y z
N MET A 1 18.86 41.89 26.15
CA MET A 1 18.56 41.42 24.80
C MET A 1 18.38 39.93 24.90
N GLY A 2 17.16 39.40 24.71
CA GLY A 2 16.93 37.97 24.71
C GLY A 2 17.69 37.33 23.54
N SER A 3 18.31 36.18 23.77
CA SER A 3 18.91 35.41 22.68
C SER A 3 17.83 35.16 21.61
N PRO A 4 18.15 35.30 20.30
CA PRO A 4 17.20 34.97 19.25
C PRO A 4 16.73 33.53 19.44
N ALA A 5 15.41 33.28 19.39
CA ALA A 5 14.87 31.96 19.46
C ALA A 5 15.41 31.15 18.27
N LEU A 6 15.90 29.94 18.53
CA LEU A 6 16.30 29.02 17.48
C LEU A 6 15.03 28.53 16.79
N GLU A 7 14.93 28.74 15.48
CA GLU A 7 13.79 28.30 14.67
C GLU A 7 14.17 27.05 13.84
N LEU A 8 13.21 26.15 13.72
CA LEU A 8 13.33 25.01 12.80
C LEU A 8 13.23 25.50 11.34
N SER A 9 13.74 24.71 10.40
CA SER A 9 13.57 25.00 8.97
C SER A 9 12.08 25.02 8.59
N ALA A 10 11.73 25.79 7.56
CA ALA A 10 10.36 25.88 7.06
C ALA A 10 9.79 24.50 6.69
N GLY A 11 10.61 23.61 6.11
CA GLY A 11 10.22 22.24 5.80
C GLY A 11 9.89 21.42 7.05
N ALA A 12 10.67 21.55 8.12
CA ALA A 12 10.39 20.87 9.39
C ALA A 12 9.11 21.40 10.05
N LEU A 13 8.89 22.72 10.03
CA LEU A 13 7.66 23.32 10.55
C LEU A 13 6.43 22.89 9.75
N ALA A 14 6.55 22.79 8.42
CA ALA A 14 5.47 22.32 7.56
C ALA A 14 5.08 20.86 7.83
N SER A 15 6.05 20.01 8.21
CA SER A 15 5.79 18.60 8.51
C SER A 15 5.04 18.38 9.84
N LEU A 16 5.19 19.29 10.82
CA LEU A 16 4.50 19.20 12.11
C LEU A 16 2.98 19.34 12.00
N ASN A 17 2.48 20.00 10.96
CA ASN A 17 1.05 20.28 10.78
C ASN A 17 0.32 19.21 9.93
N LYS A 18 1.02 18.17 9.49
CA LYS A 18 0.48 17.09 8.62
C LYS A 18 0.35 15.78 9.40
N GLU A 19 -0.52 15.73 10.43
CA GLU A 19 -0.81 14.45 11.07
C GLU A 19 -1.86 13.69 10.26
N PRO A 20 -1.50 12.58 9.59
CA PRO A 20 -2.47 11.75 8.89
C PRO A 20 -3.51 11.17 9.84
N ILE A 21 -4.77 11.07 9.38
CA ILE A 21 -5.90 10.47 10.14
C ILE A 21 -5.51 9.10 10.76
N ILE A 22 -4.72 8.31 10.06
CA ILE A 22 -4.29 6.98 10.53
C ILE A 22 -3.40 7.02 11.79
N PHE A 23 -2.64 8.09 12.06
CA PHE A 23 -1.83 8.19 13.28
C PHE A 23 -2.67 8.32 14.55
N LYS A 24 -3.83 9.00 14.44
CA LYS A 24 -4.81 9.05 15.53
C LYS A 24 -5.28 7.64 15.92
N ALA A 25 -5.54 6.79 14.92
CA ALA A 25 -5.90 5.39 15.16
C ALA A 25 -4.76 4.58 15.80
N PHE A 26 -3.52 4.79 15.39
CA PHE A 26 -2.37 4.11 16.02
C PHE A 26 -2.23 4.46 17.49
N THR A 27 -2.47 5.72 17.86
CA THR A 27 -2.49 6.16 19.27
C THR A 27 -3.57 5.41 20.07
N TRP A 28 -4.77 5.26 19.53
CA TRP A 28 -5.87 4.55 20.21
C TRP A 28 -5.60 3.04 20.29
N MET A 29 -5.15 2.42 19.21
CA MET A 29 -4.78 1.01 19.19
C MET A 29 -3.63 0.70 20.16
N GLY A 30 -2.61 1.58 20.22
CA GLY A 30 -1.49 1.41 21.14
C GLY A 30 -1.90 1.48 22.62
N LYS A 31 -2.96 2.24 22.96
CA LYS A 31 -3.49 2.32 24.33
C LYS A 31 -4.38 1.14 24.71
N ASN A 32 -5.01 0.47 23.74
CA ASN A 32 -5.97 -0.61 23.99
C ASN A 32 -5.91 -1.69 22.89
N PRO A 33 -4.75 -2.34 22.68
CA PRO A 33 -4.61 -3.36 21.66
C PRO A 33 -5.36 -4.64 22.04
N TYR A 34 -5.99 -5.27 21.04
CA TYR A 34 -6.57 -6.60 21.24
C TYR A 34 -5.48 -7.63 21.53
N SER A 35 -5.73 -8.47 22.52
CA SER A 35 -4.96 -9.69 22.79
C SER A 35 -5.92 -10.77 23.27
N LYS A 36 -5.87 -11.94 22.64
CA LYS A 36 -6.75 -13.06 22.99
C LYS A 36 -6.70 -13.40 24.47
N ASP A 37 -5.51 -13.40 25.06
CA ASP A 37 -5.27 -13.88 26.40
C ASP A 37 -5.30 -12.76 27.46
N SER A 38 -4.78 -11.57 27.13
CA SER A 38 -4.61 -10.49 28.13
C SER A 38 -5.60 -9.32 27.96
N ASN A 39 -6.18 -9.11 26.76
CA ASN A 39 -7.13 -8.03 26.50
C ASN A 39 -8.14 -8.38 25.40
N PRO A 40 -9.08 -9.31 25.64
CA PRO A 40 -10.05 -9.75 24.64
C PRO A 40 -11.07 -8.66 24.26
N GLN A 41 -11.16 -7.57 25.02
CA GLN A 41 -12.00 -6.41 24.74
C GLN A 41 -11.22 -5.27 24.04
N GLY A 42 -9.95 -5.48 23.72
CA GLY A 42 -9.13 -4.51 23.02
C GLY A 42 -9.55 -4.29 21.55
N ILE A 43 -8.95 -3.30 20.91
CA ILE A 43 -9.24 -2.90 19.52
C ILE A 43 -8.60 -3.90 18.54
N ILE A 44 -9.40 -4.55 17.71
CA ILE A 44 -8.92 -5.40 16.61
C ILE A 44 -8.44 -4.51 15.49
N ASN A 45 -7.21 -4.77 15.03
CA ASN A 45 -6.64 -4.06 13.90
C ASN A 45 -7.03 -4.75 12.58
N ALA A 46 -8.14 -4.34 12.01
CA ALA A 46 -8.58 -4.71 10.66
C ALA A 46 -8.29 -3.59 9.63
N GLY A 47 -7.32 -2.72 9.92
CA GLY A 47 -6.98 -1.59 9.05
C GLY A 47 -5.57 -1.64 8.48
N ILE A 48 -4.58 -2.13 9.23
CA ILE A 48 -3.22 -2.29 8.70
C ILE A 48 -3.16 -3.53 7.79
N ALA A 49 -2.80 -3.33 6.54
CA ALA A 49 -2.62 -4.41 5.58
C ALA A 49 -1.32 -5.19 5.90
N ALA A 50 -1.40 -6.11 6.86
CA ALA A 50 -0.34 -7.02 7.24
C ALA A 50 -0.82 -8.47 7.05
N ASN A 51 0.03 -9.32 6.47
CA ASN A 51 -0.32 -10.72 6.27
C ASN A 51 0.01 -11.54 7.52
N LYS A 52 -0.98 -11.78 8.39
CA LYS A 52 -0.84 -12.64 9.57
C LYS A 52 -1.15 -14.11 9.29
N THR A 53 -1.61 -14.44 8.09
CA THR A 53 -2.05 -15.81 7.76
C THR A 53 -0.91 -16.82 7.74
N VAL A 54 0.31 -16.38 7.47
CA VAL A 54 1.53 -17.20 7.37
C VAL A 54 2.50 -17.00 8.53
N THR A 55 2.13 -16.22 9.55
CA THR A 55 3.02 -15.89 10.68
C THR A 55 3.65 -17.11 11.35
N PRO A 56 2.95 -18.23 11.65
CA PRO A 56 3.57 -19.39 12.29
C PRO A 56 4.71 -19.98 11.44
N LEU A 57 4.51 -20.16 10.14
CA LEU A 57 5.52 -20.68 9.21
C LEU A 57 6.76 -19.80 9.17
N LEU A 58 6.54 -18.48 9.13
CA LEU A 58 7.63 -17.50 9.11
C LEU A 58 8.42 -17.48 10.41
N LEU A 59 7.78 -17.55 11.56
CA LEU A 59 8.45 -17.56 12.86
C LEU A 59 9.40 -18.75 13.00
N ASP A 60 8.95 -19.96 12.64
CA ASP A 60 9.78 -21.17 12.70
C ASP A 60 11.00 -21.04 11.77
N LYS A 61 10.78 -20.59 10.53
CA LYS A 61 11.86 -20.40 9.55
C LYS A 61 12.87 -19.35 10.00
N LEU A 62 12.40 -18.17 10.39
CA LEU A 62 13.26 -17.06 10.80
C LEU A 62 14.06 -17.40 12.06
N ASN A 63 13.45 -18.07 13.03
CA ASN A 63 14.15 -18.54 14.23
C ASN A 63 15.26 -19.54 13.90
N SER A 64 15.09 -20.38 12.89
CA SER A 64 16.13 -21.30 12.42
C SER A 64 17.32 -20.57 11.75
N LEU A 65 17.11 -19.37 11.20
CA LEU A 65 18.11 -18.52 10.55
C LEU A 65 18.74 -17.49 11.51
N ALA A 66 18.18 -17.30 12.71
CA ALA A 66 18.48 -16.20 13.62
C ALA A 66 19.82 -16.36 14.37
N LYS A 67 20.91 -16.70 13.64
CA LYS A 67 22.26 -16.80 14.20
C LYS A 67 23.11 -15.63 13.71
N VAL A 68 23.70 -14.89 14.65
CA VAL A 68 24.68 -13.83 14.35
C VAL A 68 26.04 -14.46 14.03
N ILE A 69 26.71 -13.98 13.02
CA ILE A 69 28.06 -14.38 12.60
C ILE A 69 28.96 -13.15 12.40
N ASP A 70 30.28 -13.35 12.29
CA ASP A 70 31.25 -12.25 12.27
C ASP A 70 30.96 -11.21 11.18
N SER A 71 30.56 -11.63 9.98
CA SER A 71 30.23 -10.70 8.88
C SER A 71 29.01 -9.80 9.14
N ASP A 72 28.16 -10.17 10.11
CA ASP A 72 27.00 -9.32 10.50
C ASP A 72 27.45 -8.07 11.30
N LEU A 73 28.68 -8.08 11.81
CA LEU A 73 29.26 -6.97 12.56
C LEU A 73 29.96 -5.96 11.66
N GLU A 74 30.13 -6.28 10.38
CA GLU A 74 30.79 -5.46 9.38
C GLU A 74 29.76 -4.60 8.61
N TYR A 75 30.24 -3.50 8.03
CA TYR A 75 29.44 -2.72 7.09
C TYR A 75 29.17 -3.53 5.82
N ASN A 76 27.92 -3.57 5.40
CA ASN A 76 27.49 -4.14 4.12
C ASN A 76 27.26 -3.03 3.08
N SER A 77 26.93 -3.41 1.84
CA SER A 77 26.55 -2.45 0.80
C SER A 77 25.26 -1.69 1.18
N PRO A 78 25.26 -0.35 1.18
CA PRO A 78 24.09 0.43 1.58
C PRO A 78 22.84 0.19 0.71
N TYR A 79 23.04 -0.23 -0.55
CA TYR A 79 21.96 -0.53 -1.50
C TYR A 79 21.62 -2.02 -1.61
N GLY A 80 22.05 -2.82 -0.62
CA GLY A 80 21.87 -4.26 -0.53
C GLY A 80 23.12 -5.04 -0.90
N GLY A 81 23.46 -6.02 -0.07
CA GLY A 81 24.59 -6.94 -0.33
C GLY A 81 24.40 -7.68 -1.66
N PRO A 82 25.49 -8.13 -2.30
CA PRO A 82 25.42 -8.81 -3.60
C PRO A 82 24.59 -10.11 -3.53
N GLU A 83 24.69 -10.86 -2.45
CA GLU A 83 23.90 -12.08 -2.22
C GLU A 83 22.41 -11.77 -2.13
N LEU A 84 22.02 -10.76 -1.33
CA LEU A 84 20.63 -10.35 -1.21
C LEU A 84 20.06 -9.88 -2.55
N ARG A 85 20.79 -9.05 -3.29
CA ARG A 85 20.35 -8.58 -4.60
C ARG A 85 20.25 -9.73 -5.61
N GLY A 86 21.16 -10.72 -5.50
CA GLY A 86 21.10 -11.96 -6.28
C GLY A 86 19.81 -12.74 -6.03
N GLU A 87 19.45 -12.93 -4.76
CA GLU A 87 18.22 -13.66 -4.40
C GLU A 87 16.94 -12.88 -4.71
N ILE A 88 16.97 -11.55 -4.63
CA ILE A 88 15.85 -10.71 -5.10
C ILE A 88 15.69 -10.83 -6.63
N ALA A 89 16.79 -10.84 -7.38
CA ALA A 89 16.76 -11.06 -8.83
C ALA A 89 16.21 -12.45 -9.17
N ASN A 90 16.64 -13.49 -8.45
CA ASN A 90 16.11 -14.85 -8.58
C ASN A 90 14.60 -14.89 -8.29
N LEU A 91 14.13 -14.24 -7.23
CA LEU A 91 12.71 -14.11 -6.91
C LEU A 91 11.93 -13.46 -8.05
N ALA A 92 12.41 -12.32 -8.57
CA ALA A 92 11.77 -11.62 -9.69
C ALA A 92 11.71 -12.50 -10.94
N ASN A 93 12.82 -13.15 -11.30
CA ASN A 93 12.90 -14.02 -12.47
C ASN A 93 11.97 -15.24 -12.38
N ARG A 94 11.75 -15.77 -11.16
CA ARG A 94 10.87 -16.94 -10.94
C ARG A 94 9.38 -16.59 -10.90
N HIS A 95 9.02 -15.42 -10.40
CA HIS A 95 7.63 -15.09 -10.09
C HIS A 95 7.03 -13.98 -10.95
N PHE A 96 7.84 -13.09 -11.52
CA PHE A 96 7.31 -11.99 -12.35
C PHE A 96 7.45 -12.26 -13.85
N ASN A 97 8.11 -13.38 -14.22
CA ASN A 97 8.30 -13.80 -15.60
C ASN A 97 8.79 -12.66 -16.52
N PRO A 98 9.88 -11.95 -16.16
CA PRO A 98 10.32 -10.78 -16.90
C PRO A 98 10.73 -11.14 -18.34
N ALA A 99 10.49 -10.22 -19.28
CA ALA A 99 10.82 -10.40 -20.71
C ALA A 99 12.33 -10.54 -20.95
N ALA A 100 13.12 -9.93 -20.06
CA ALA A 100 14.57 -10.15 -19.99
C ALA A 100 14.94 -10.39 -18.51
N PRO A 101 15.96 -11.24 -18.22
CA PRO A 101 16.35 -11.53 -16.85
C PRO A 101 16.70 -10.26 -16.07
N VAL A 102 16.10 -10.09 -14.89
CA VAL A 102 16.50 -9.08 -13.93
C VAL A 102 17.84 -9.49 -13.32
N LEU A 103 18.81 -8.59 -13.30
CA LEU A 103 20.14 -8.81 -12.75
C LEU A 103 20.30 -8.14 -11.38
N PRO A 104 21.22 -8.59 -10.52
CA PRO A 104 21.48 -7.97 -9.22
C PRO A 104 21.79 -6.47 -9.31
N ASP A 105 22.39 -6.01 -10.42
CA ASP A 105 22.72 -4.60 -10.64
C ASP A 105 21.53 -3.74 -11.12
N ASP A 106 20.40 -4.36 -11.42
CA ASP A 106 19.13 -3.69 -11.71
C ASP A 106 18.34 -3.34 -10.46
N ILE A 107 18.87 -3.68 -9.27
CA ILE A 107 18.17 -3.61 -8.00
C ILE A 107 18.86 -2.66 -7.03
N VAL A 108 18.06 -1.81 -6.39
CA VAL A 108 18.45 -1.03 -5.21
C VAL A 108 17.53 -1.40 -4.07
N VAL A 109 18.09 -1.98 -3.00
CA VAL A 109 17.35 -2.37 -1.80
C VAL A 109 17.26 -1.19 -0.86
N THR A 110 16.07 -0.97 -0.28
CA THR A 110 15.73 0.19 0.53
C THR A 110 15.17 -0.22 1.89
N ASN A 111 15.10 0.73 2.83
CA ASN A 111 14.50 0.51 4.15
C ASN A 111 12.96 0.53 4.09
N GLY A 112 12.38 -0.43 3.33
CA GLY A 112 10.96 -0.52 2.97
C GLY A 112 10.59 0.34 1.76
N CYS A 113 9.40 0.08 1.17
CA CYS A 113 8.93 0.84 -0.01
C CYS A 113 8.69 2.31 0.28
N THR A 114 8.38 2.72 1.52
CA THR A 114 8.32 4.13 1.91
C THR A 114 9.61 4.87 1.57
N THR A 115 10.77 4.30 1.93
CA THR A 115 12.07 4.87 1.56
C THR A 115 12.32 4.80 0.05
N ALA A 116 11.86 3.75 -0.63
CA ALA A 116 11.96 3.67 -2.08
C ALA A 116 11.19 4.80 -2.78
N ILE A 117 9.95 5.04 -2.36
CA ILE A 117 9.09 6.12 -2.88
C ILE A 117 9.74 7.49 -2.65
N GLU A 118 10.21 7.73 -1.44
CA GLU A 118 10.90 8.97 -1.07
C GLU A 118 12.17 9.19 -1.91
N MET A 119 13.02 8.17 -2.05
CA MET A 119 14.24 8.24 -2.85
C MET A 119 13.96 8.48 -4.34
N LEU A 120 12.89 7.85 -4.89
CA LEU A 120 12.47 8.08 -6.27
C LEU A 120 11.97 9.50 -6.49
N ALA A 121 11.11 10.01 -5.61
CA ALA A 121 10.66 11.38 -5.68
C ALA A 121 11.84 12.37 -5.61
N PHE A 122 12.81 12.11 -4.71
CA PHE A 122 14.01 12.96 -4.56
C PHE A 122 14.96 12.88 -5.77
N ALA A 123 15.03 11.71 -6.44
CA ALA A 123 15.91 11.52 -7.60
C ALA A 123 15.34 12.06 -8.91
N THR A 124 14.01 12.18 -9.01
CA THR A 124 13.33 12.47 -10.30
C THR A 124 12.58 13.79 -10.32
N CYS A 125 12.27 14.38 -9.15
CA CYS A 125 11.49 15.60 -9.02
C CYS A 125 12.32 16.74 -8.44
N GLU A 126 12.06 17.95 -8.89
CA GLU A 126 12.48 19.19 -8.24
C GLU A 126 11.41 19.64 -7.23
N PRO A 127 11.76 20.51 -6.25
CA PRO A 127 10.78 21.09 -5.34
C PRO A 127 9.60 21.74 -6.07
N GLY A 128 8.38 21.30 -5.75
CA GLY A 128 7.15 21.78 -6.38
C GLY A 128 6.66 20.96 -7.58
N ASP A 129 7.46 20.07 -8.15
CA ASP A 129 7.01 19.16 -9.19
C ASP A 129 5.83 18.31 -8.72
N ARG A 130 4.95 17.96 -9.66
CA ARG A 130 3.73 17.20 -9.41
C ARG A 130 3.91 15.72 -9.72
N ILE A 131 3.36 14.89 -8.85
CA ILE A 131 3.27 13.43 -9.04
C ILE A 131 1.79 13.10 -9.16
N LEU A 132 1.38 12.56 -10.31
CA LEU A 132 0.00 12.16 -10.59
C LEU A 132 -0.31 10.81 -9.94
N ILE A 133 -1.43 10.72 -9.22
CA ILE A 133 -1.83 9.52 -8.48
C ILE A 133 -3.33 9.31 -8.66
N PRO A 134 -3.79 8.14 -9.18
CA PRO A 134 -5.22 7.82 -9.23
C PRO A 134 -5.79 7.63 -7.84
N THR A 135 -7.00 8.14 -7.56
CA THR A 135 -7.68 7.88 -6.29
C THR A 135 -8.86 6.92 -6.46
N PRO A 136 -9.27 6.18 -5.41
CA PRO A 136 -8.63 6.11 -4.09
C PRO A 136 -7.24 5.49 -4.14
N CYS A 137 -6.33 5.86 -3.23
CA CYS A 137 -4.94 5.41 -3.26
C CYS A 137 -4.38 5.10 -1.86
N TYR A 138 -3.17 4.58 -1.79
CA TYR A 138 -2.47 4.35 -0.52
C TYR A 138 -2.32 5.63 0.30
N ALA A 139 -2.79 5.59 1.55
CA ALA A 139 -2.99 6.75 2.42
C ALA A 139 -1.74 7.60 2.74
N ALA A 140 -0.53 7.06 2.60
CA ALA A 140 0.69 7.76 2.97
C ALA A 140 1.48 8.32 1.78
N LEU A 141 1.01 8.15 0.54
CA LEU A 141 1.77 8.53 -0.66
C LEU A 141 2.18 10.01 -0.68
N ASP A 142 1.26 10.93 -0.35
CA ASP A 142 1.62 12.36 -0.33
C ASP A 142 2.75 12.66 0.66
N SER A 143 2.71 12.09 1.86
CA SER A 143 3.76 12.29 2.85
C SER A 143 5.07 11.62 2.44
N ASP A 144 5.01 10.41 1.88
CA ASP A 144 6.19 9.66 1.45
C ASP A 144 6.95 10.38 0.33
N MET A 145 6.23 11.07 -0.58
CA MET A 145 6.81 11.81 -1.70
C MET A 145 7.23 13.24 -1.34
N SER A 146 6.52 13.89 -0.42
CA SER A 146 6.73 15.32 -0.15
C SER A 146 7.77 15.62 0.93
N ALA A 147 8.07 14.65 1.80
CA ALA A 147 8.86 14.91 3.03
C ALA A 147 10.23 15.52 2.77
N ARG A 148 11.03 14.97 1.86
CA ARG A 148 12.37 15.48 1.52
C ARG A 148 12.44 16.10 0.12
N ALA A 149 11.82 15.46 -0.86
CA ALA A 149 11.83 15.93 -2.25
C ALA A 149 11.05 17.24 -2.43
N GLN A 150 10.13 17.57 -1.50
CA GLN A 150 9.20 18.68 -1.63
C GLN A 150 8.35 18.63 -2.93
N ALA A 151 8.29 17.44 -3.53
CA ALA A 151 7.33 17.16 -4.59
C ALA A 151 5.90 17.15 -4.02
N ARG A 152 4.90 17.34 -4.86
CA ARG A 152 3.50 17.45 -4.43
C ARG A 152 2.67 16.40 -5.14
N ALA A 153 1.97 15.58 -4.37
CA ALA A 153 0.97 14.69 -4.96
C ALA A 153 -0.16 15.50 -5.60
N THR A 154 -0.57 15.09 -6.79
CA THR A 154 -1.82 15.52 -7.42
C THR A 154 -2.73 14.30 -7.47
N MET A 155 -3.68 14.26 -6.54
CA MET A 155 -4.68 13.23 -6.46
C MET A 155 -5.66 13.41 -7.62
N VAL A 156 -5.64 12.50 -8.59
CA VAL A 156 -6.57 12.50 -9.73
C VAL A 156 -7.84 11.79 -9.27
N GLU A 157 -8.86 12.59 -8.98
CA GLU A 157 -10.12 12.12 -8.43
C GLU A 157 -10.92 11.30 -9.43
N LEU A 158 -11.20 10.03 -9.09
CA LEU A 158 -11.91 9.08 -9.92
C LEU A 158 -13.12 8.50 -9.18
N PRO A 159 -14.27 8.35 -9.85
CA PRO A 159 -15.30 7.43 -9.38
C PRO A 159 -14.75 6.01 -9.26
N VAL A 160 -15.20 5.24 -8.27
CA VAL A 160 -14.64 3.89 -7.98
C VAL A 160 -14.79 2.94 -9.17
N ASP A 161 -15.86 3.04 -9.93
CA ASP A 161 -16.14 2.25 -11.14
C ASP A 161 -15.24 2.61 -12.35
N GLU A 162 -14.66 3.82 -12.34
CA GLU A 162 -13.76 4.26 -13.41
C GLU A 162 -12.28 3.85 -13.18
N VAL A 163 -11.90 3.50 -11.96
CA VAL A 163 -10.48 3.23 -11.60
C VAL A 163 -9.85 2.11 -12.43
N MET A 164 -10.63 1.14 -12.91
CA MET A 164 -10.16 0.03 -13.76
C MET A 164 -10.56 0.19 -15.23
N SER A 165 -10.96 1.39 -15.65
CA SER A 165 -11.36 1.72 -17.02
C SER A 165 -10.31 2.54 -17.74
N VAL A 166 -10.20 2.38 -19.07
CA VAL A 166 -9.32 3.22 -19.90
C VAL A 166 -9.78 4.69 -19.92
N SER A 167 -11.09 4.92 -19.69
CA SER A 167 -11.68 6.28 -19.61
C SER A 167 -11.04 7.16 -18.54
N GLN A 168 -10.42 6.55 -17.50
CA GLN A 168 -9.74 7.32 -16.47
C GLN A 168 -8.62 8.21 -17.01
N ILE A 169 -8.02 7.92 -18.18
CA ILE A 169 -6.98 8.75 -18.79
C ILE A 169 -7.47 10.18 -19.08
N GLU A 170 -8.76 10.38 -19.35
CA GLU A 170 -9.34 11.71 -19.55
C GLU A 170 -9.22 12.59 -18.29
N TYR A 171 -9.35 11.99 -17.11
CA TYR A 171 -9.15 12.70 -15.84
C TYR A 171 -7.69 13.12 -15.67
N PHE A 172 -6.74 12.27 -16.08
CA PHE A 172 -5.31 12.58 -16.03
C PHE A 172 -4.92 13.67 -17.03
N GLU A 173 -5.47 13.67 -18.26
CA GLU A 173 -5.25 14.74 -19.22
C GLU A 173 -5.77 16.09 -18.69
N ARG A 174 -6.93 16.09 -18.03
CA ARG A 174 -7.51 17.27 -17.37
C ARG A 174 -6.64 17.77 -16.22
N ALA A 175 -6.24 16.87 -15.31
CA ALA A 175 -5.37 17.22 -14.19
C ALA A 175 -4.02 17.78 -14.69
N LEU A 176 -3.44 17.20 -15.74
CA LEU A 176 -2.21 17.72 -16.34
C LEU A 176 -2.40 19.09 -16.97
N SER A 177 -3.54 19.34 -17.62
CA SER A 177 -3.86 20.65 -18.18
C SER A 177 -3.97 21.72 -17.08
N GLU A 178 -4.57 21.37 -15.95
CA GLU A 178 -4.67 22.27 -14.79
C GLU A 178 -3.30 22.55 -14.15
N ILE A 179 -2.41 21.56 -14.08
CA ILE A 179 -1.03 21.71 -13.61
C ILE A 179 -0.30 22.72 -14.51
N LYS A 180 -0.37 22.54 -15.83
CA LYS A 180 0.26 23.44 -16.80
C LYS A 180 -0.31 24.86 -16.74
N ALA A 181 -1.62 25.01 -16.52
CA ALA A 181 -2.26 26.33 -16.39
C ALA A 181 -1.77 27.11 -15.14
N ARG A 182 -1.21 26.44 -14.15
CA ARG A 182 -0.60 27.03 -12.94
C ARG A 182 0.92 27.23 -13.08
N ASP A 183 1.48 27.04 -14.28
CA ASP A 183 2.92 27.08 -14.55
C ASP A 183 3.70 26.07 -13.67
N GLU A 184 3.06 24.92 -13.36
CA GLU A 184 3.65 23.82 -12.62
C GLU A 184 3.99 22.67 -13.58
N ARG A 185 4.82 21.74 -13.15
CA ARG A 185 5.29 20.62 -13.96
C ARG A 185 4.92 19.29 -13.30
N ALA A 186 4.27 18.39 -14.06
CA ALA A 186 4.18 17.00 -13.69
C ALA A 186 5.46 16.26 -14.11
N LYS A 187 5.94 15.34 -13.26
CA LYS A 187 7.20 14.62 -13.49
C LYS A 187 7.06 13.12 -13.36
N MET A 188 6.06 12.65 -12.62
CA MET A 188 5.89 11.22 -12.34
C MET A 188 4.41 10.85 -12.33
N LEU A 189 4.12 9.64 -12.77
CA LEU A 189 2.88 8.91 -12.56
C LEU A 189 3.17 7.75 -11.59
N PHE A 190 2.39 7.65 -10.51
CA PHE A 190 2.52 6.57 -9.55
C PHE A 190 1.28 5.67 -9.61
N LEU A 191 1.50 4.40 -9.91
CA LEU A 191 0.46 3.38 -9.99
C LEU A 191 0.74 2.28 -8.95
N MET A 192 -0.31 1.63 -8.45
CA MET A 192 -0.19 0.45 -7.60
C MET A 192 -0.97 -0.70 -8.22
N SER A 193 -0.30 -1.78 -8.57
CA SER A 193 -0.92 -2.97 -9.16
C SER A 193 -0.29 -4.25 -8.57
N PRO A 194 -1.05 -5.06 -7.81
CA PRO A 194 -2.48 -4.92 -7.47
C PRO A 194 -2.80 -3.68 -6.65
N HIS A 195 -3.98 -3.12 -6.89
CA HIS A 195 -4.42 -1.79 -6.44
C HIS A 195 -4.81 -1.77 -4.95
N ASN A 196 -4.35 -0.76 -4.22
CA ASN A 196 -4.77 -0.47 -2.86
C ASN A 196 -5.56 0.86 -2.86
N PRO A 197 -6.86 0.86 -2.47
CA PRO A 197 -7.53 -0.12 -1.63
C PRO A 197 -8.43 -1.16 -2.34
N LEU A 198 -8.50 -1.22 -3.66
CA LEU A 198 -9.50 -2.03 -4.36
C LEU A 198 -9.20 -3.55 -4.35
N GLY A 199 -7.93 -3.98 -4.22
CA GLY A 199 -7.56 -5.39 -4.18
C GLY A 199 -7.71 -6.11 -5.53
N ILE A 200 -7.51 -5.40 -6.64
CA ILE A 200 -7.57 -5.93 -8.01
C ILE A 200 -6.38 -5.43 -8.82
N SER A 201 -5.94 -6.21 -9.80
CA SER A 201 -4.90 -5.79 -10.73
C SER A 201 -5.47 -4.90 -11.84
N TYR A 202 -4.71 -3.92 -12.29
CA TYR A 202 -5.09 -3.19 -13.50
C TYR A 202 -5.16 -4.13 -14.70
N PRO A 203 -6.21 -4.05 -15.53
CA PRO A 203 -6.23 -4.70 -16.83
C PRO A 203 -5.06 -4.22 -17.71
N LYS A 204 -4.49 -5.10 -18.52
CA LYS A 204 -3.33 -4.79 -19.38
C LYS A 204 -3.56 -3.58 -20.28
N ASN A 205 -4.77 -3.45 -20.86
CA ASN A 205 -5.14 -2.31 -21.69
C ASN A 205 -5.18 -0.98 -20.92
N VAL A 206 -5.50 -1.02 -19.63
CA VAL A 206 -5.49 0.17 -18.76
C VAL A 206 -4.05 0.56 -18.41
N LEU A 207 -3.21 -0.40 -18.01
CA LEU A 207 -1.78 -0.12 -17.81
C LEU A 207 -1.12 0.42 -19.07
N ARG A 208 -1.43 -0.16 -20.24
CA ARG A 208 -0.93 0.34 -21.53
C ARG A 208 -1.35 1.79 -21.76
N ALA A 209 -2.60 2.13 -21.52
CA ALA A 209 -3.09 3.50 -21.70
C ALA A 209 -2.35 4.49 -20.78
N PHE A 210 -2.02 4.08 -19.55
CA PHE A 210 -1.18 4.87 -18.64
C PHE A 210 0.26 5.04 -19.16
N LEU A 211 0.87 3.97 -19.69
CA LEU A 211 2.22 4.05 -20.25
C LEU A 211 2.27 4.97 -21.46
N GLU A 212 1.30 4.86 -22.37
CA GLU A 212 1.15 5.76 -23.53
C GLU A 212 0.91 7.22 -23.11
N PHE A 213 0.08 7.44 -22.08
CA PHE A 213 -0.13 8.77 -21.49
C PHE A 213 1.19 9.33 -20.94
N ALA A 214 1.90 8.55 -20.14
CA ALA A 214 3.18 8.96 -19.53
C ALA A 214 4.24 9.25 -20.61
N SER A 215 4.29 8.45 -21.68
CA SER A 215 5.17 8.65 -22.83
C SER A 215 4.92 9.98 -23.52
N ARG A 216 3.63 10.28 -23.84
CA ARG A 216 3.25 11.57 -24.46
C ARG A 216 3.65 12.80 -23.64
N HIS A 217 3.73 12.64 -22.33
CA HIS A 217 3.99 13.76 -21.40
C HIS A 217 5.35 13.70 -20.72
N SER A 218 6.24 12.78 -21.16
CA SER A 218 7.61 12.61 -20.64
C SER A 218 7.65 12.43 -19.12
N LEU A 219 6.76 11.57 -18.57
CA LEU A 219 6.66 11.25 -17.17
C LEU A 219 7.43 9.96 -16.85
N PHE A 220 8.08 9.90 -15.69
CA PHE A 220 8.44 8.63 -15.08
C PHE A 220 7.18 7.88 -14.64
N VAL A 221 7.19 6.55 -14.73
CA VAL A 221 6.11 5.69 -14.25
C VAL A 221 6.67 4.78 -13.17
N VAL A 222 6.14 4.92 -11.96
CA VAL A 222 6.39 3.98 -10.87
C VAL A 222 5.20 3.04 -10.77
N VAL A 223 5.46 1.73 -10.87
CA VAL A 223 4.47 0.69 -10.64
C VAL A 223 4.83 -0.03 -9.34
N ASP A 224 4.04 0.22 -8.30
CA ASP A 224 4.19 -0.46 -7.02
C ASP A 224 3.47 -1.82 -7.07
N GLU A 225 4.28 -2.88 -7.18
CA GLU A 225 3.83 -4.27 -7.29
C GLU A 225 3.93 -5.02 -5.95
N ILE A 226 3.84 -4.31 -4.82
CA ILE A 226 4.04 -4.85 -3.47
C ILE A 226 3.07 -5.98 -3.09
N TYR A 227 1.96 -6.15 -3.80
CA TYR A 227 0.97 -7.21 -3.63
C TYR A 227 0.98 -8.26 -4.76
N ALA A 228 2.01 -8.26 -5.61
CA ALA A 228 2.13 -9.11 -6.80
C ALA A 228 1.93 -10.61 -6.51
N LEU A 229 2.40 -11.08 -5.35
CA LEU A 229 2.36 -12.49 -4.94
C LEU A 229 1.22 -12.79 -3.95
N SER A 230 0.40 -11.79 -3.63
CA SER A 230 -0.85 -11.92 -2.84
C SER A 230 -2.08 -11.99 -3.73
N VAL A 231 -1.95 -12.48 -4.97
CA VAL A 231 -3.07 -12.77 -5.87
C VAL A 231 -3.61 -14.16 -5.53
N PHE A 232 -4.92 -14.29 -5.38
CA PHE A 232 -5.57 -15.54 -5.01
C PHE A 232 -6.72 -15.87 -5.95
N ASP A 233 -6.92 -17.18 -6.19
CA ASP A 233 -7.95 -17.67 -7.10
C ASP A 233 -9.37 -17.36 -6.60
N ARG A 234 -10.19 -16.90 -7.53
CA ARG A 234 -11.64 -16.88 -7.43
C ARG A 234 -12.24 -17.76 -8.52
N ALA A 235 -13.46 -18.24 -8.28
CA ALA A 235 -14.18 -19.06 -9.24
C ALA A 235 -14.64 -18.33 -10.52
N ASP A 236 -14.47 -17.00 -10.56
CA ASP A 236 -14.98 -16.12 -11.63
C ASP A 236 -13.85 -15.61 -12.52
N ASP A 237 -14.19 -15.03 -13.68
CA ASP A 237 -13.27 -14.34 -14.58
C ASP A 237 -12.51 -13.22 -13.86
N VAL A 238 -11.21 -13.44 -13.64
CA VAL A 238 -10.34 -12.56 -12.89
C VAL A 238 -9.26 -12.05 -13.82
N THR A 239 -9.01 -10.73 -13.82
CA THR A 239 -7.82 -10.17 -14.43
C THR A 239 -6.58 -10.70 -13.70
N PRO A 240 -5.74 -11.53 -14.33
CA PRO A 240 -4.52 -12.01 -13.71
C PRO A 240 -3.57 -10.84 -13.45
N PHE A 241 -2.75 -10.95 -12.41
CA PHE A 241 -1.63 -10.04 -12.24
C PHE A 241 -0.56 -10.33 -13.31
N GLU A 242 -0.09 -9.28 -13.96
CA GLU A 242 1.02 -9.32 -14.90
C GLU A 242 1.96 -8.17 -14.55
N SER A 243 3.21 -8.49 -14.19
CA SER A 243 4.22 -7.46 -13.94
C SER A 243 4.56 -6.71 -15.22
N VAL A 244 4.80 -5.41 -15.13
CA VAL A 244 5.29 -4.63 -16.28
C VAL A 244 6.67 -5.09 -16.76
N LEU A 245 7.43 -5.78 -15.92
CA LEU A 245 8.71 -6.41 -16.29
C LEU A 245 8.53 -7.53 -17.33
N SER A 246 7.36 -8.14 -17.41
CA SER A 246 7.08 -9.27 -18.31
C SER A 246 6.72 -8.84 -19.74
N TRP A 247 6.61 -7.54 -20.01
CA TRP A 247 6.14 -7.05 -21.32
C TRP A 247 7.29 -6.99 -22.34
N PRO A 248 7.31 -7.87 -23.35
CA PRO A 248 8.38 -7.91 -24.33
C PRO A 248 8.37 -6.73 -25.32
N ASP A 249 7.21 -6.06 -25.41
CA ASP A 249 6.90 -4.93 -26.28
C ASP A 249 6.72 -3.61 -25.52
N LEU A 250 7.31 -3.48 -24.33
CA LEU A 250 7.19 -2.29 -23.45
C LEU A 250 7.63 -1.02 -24.18
N ASP A 251 8.66 -1.10 -25.02
CA ASP A 251 9.20 0.01 -25.82
C ASP A 251 8.24 0.52 -26.90
N ALA A 252 7.21 -0.25 -27.25
CA ALA A 252 6.14 0.21 -28.15
C ALA A 252 5.22 1.25 -27.48
N TYR A 253 5.19 1.34 -26.17
CA TYR A 253 4.27 2.19 -25.40
C TYR A 253 4.99 3.34 -24.70
N ILE A 254 6.20 3.10 -24.18
CA ILE A 254 6.99 4.07 -23.43
C ILE A 254 8.47 3.73 -23.54
N ASP A 255 9.36 4.73 -23.43
CA ASP A 255 10.78 4.45 -23.20
C ASP A 255 10.93 3.63 -21.90
N PRO A 256 11.40 2.37 -21.94
CA PRO A 256 11.53 1.53 -20.76
C PRO A 256 12.34 2.17 -19.64
N SER A 257 13.28 3.07 -19.96
CA SER A 257 14.07 3.78 -18.95
C SER A 257 13.25 4.70 -18.04
N ALA A 258 12.02 5.02 -18.42
CA ALA A 258 11.07 5.78 -17.59
C ALA A 258 10.27 4.88 -16.63
N VAL A 259 10.31 3.55 -16.78
CA VAL A 259 9.52 2.61 -15.98
C VAL A 259 10.33 2.05 -14.82
N ILE A 260 9.72 2.08 -13.64
CA ILE A 260 10.32 1.68 -12.36
C ILE A 260 9.34 0.78 -11.63
N VAL A 261 9.81 -0.36 -11.14
CA VAL A 261 8.99 -1.30 -10.37
C VAL A 261 9.43 -1.31 -8.91
N LEU A 262 8.45 -1.26 -8.01
CA LEU A 262 8.65 -1.41 -6.57
C LEU A 262 8.12 -2.75 -6.10
N HIS A 263 8.85 -3.37 -5.17
CA HIS A 263 8.38 -4.53 -4.43
C HIS A 263 9.07 -4.60 -3.06
N GLY A 264 8.69 -5.57 -2.19
CA GLY A 264 9.32 -5.71 -0.88
C GLY A 264 8.67 -6.76 0.01
N LEU A 265 9.21 -6.93 1.20
CA LEU A 265 8.83 -7.99 2.13
C LEU A 265 7.56 -7.68 2.94
N SER A 266 7.10 -6.42 2.94
CA SER A 266 6.08 -5.97 3.90
C SER A 266 4.71 -6.62 3.70
N LYS A 267 4.35 -7.03 2.48
CA LYS A 267 3.00 -7.52 2.17
C LYS A 267 3.01 -9.01 1.86
N ASP A 268 3.53 -9.40 0.71
CA ASP A 268 3.51 -10.78 0.25
C ASP A 268 4.15 -11.75 1.25
N PHE A 269 5.24 -11.33 1.90
CA PHE A 269 5.93 -12.11 2.92
C PHE A 269 5.39 -11.91 4.34
N GLY A 270 4.57 -10.89 4.61
CA GLY A 270 4.11 -10.56 5.96
C GLY A 270 5.22 -10.04 6.89
N LEU A 271 6.35 -9.59 6.36
CA LEU A 271 7.54 -9.15 7.09
C LEU A 271 7.65 -7.62 7.19
N ASN A 272 6.55 -6.93 7.42
CA ASN A 272 6.53 -5.47 7.49
C ASN A 272 7.43 -4.86 8.59
N GLY A 273 7.72 -5.59 9.66
CA GLY A 273 8.66 -5.18 10.70
C GLY A 273 10.13 -5.24 10.29
N PHE A 274 10.48 -5.97 9.23
CA PHE A 274 11.85 -6.08 8.74
C PHE A 274 12.31 -4.88 7.92
N ARG A 275 11.39 -4.00 7.52
CA ARG A 275 11.67 -2.76 6.81
C ARG A 275 12.54 -2.96 5.57
N MET A 276 12.14 -3.86 4.68
CA MET A 276 12.86 -4.11 3.44
C MET A 276 11.94 -3.99 2.22
N GLY A 277 12.33 -3.15 1.29
CA GLY A 277 11.77 -3.00 -0.05
C GLY A 277 12.88 -2.86 -1.07
N TRP A 278 12.55 -2.85 -2.33
CA TRP A 278 13.52 -2.65 -3.40
C TRP A 278 12.89 -1.99 -4.63
N ILE A 279 13.77 -1.33 -5.36
CA ILE A 279 13.50 -0.70 -6.65
C ILE A 279 14.13 -1.59 -7.71
N MET A 280 13.39 -1.90 -8.75
CA MET A 280 13.87 -2.59 -9.96
C MET A 280 13.73 -1.67 -11.16
N SER A 281 14.82 -1.45 -11.89
CA SER A 281 14.83 -0.62 -13.11
C SER A 281 15.91 -1.15 -14.07
N PRO A 282 15.66 -2.27 -14.77
CA PRO A 282 16.66 -2.89 -15.66
C PRO A 282 17.16 -1.94 -16.77
N TRP A 283 16.35 -0.98 -17.12
CA TRP A 283 16.52 -0.09 -18.28
C TRP A 283 17.19 1.25 -17.95
N ASN A 284 17.30 1.66 -16.65
CA ASN A 284 17.80 2.98 -16.26
C ASN A 284 18.99 2.92 -15.28
N LYS A 285 20.16 2.67 -15.82
CA LYS A 285 21.39 2.60 -15.02
C LYS A 285 21.79 3.93 -14.39
N GLN A 286 21.43 5.06 -15.01
CA GLN A 286 21.70 6.39 -14.46
C GLN A 286 20.87 6.64 -13.20
N LEU A 287 19.57 6.32 -13.24
CA LEU A 287 18.69 6.40 -12.07
C LEU A 287 19.20 5.51 -10.94
N LEU A 288 19.53 4.25 -11.25
CA LEU A 288 20.07 3.32 -10.25
C LEU A 288 21.38 3.83 -9.64
N GLY A 289 22.24 4.46 -10.43
CA GLY A 289 23.47 5.11 -9.94
C GLY A 289 23.17 6.23 -8.94
N ALA A 290 22.21 7.09 -9.25
CA ALA A 290 21.77 8.15 -8.35
C ALA A 290 21.16 7.58 -7.05
N LEU A 291 20.28 6.58 -7.13
CA LEU A 291 19.68 5.92 -5.98
C LEU A 291 20.72 5.24 -5.08
N LYS A 292 21.73 4.60 -5.66
CA LYS A 292 22.86 4.01 -4.91
C LYS A 292 23.62 5.06 -4.09
N SER A 293 23.74 6.30 -4.59
CA SER A 293 24.38 7.40 -3.86
C SER A 293 23.57 7.92 -2.66
N TYR A 294 22.26 7.72 -2.67
CA TYR A 294 21.36 8.10 -1.56
C TYR A 294 21.18 6.96 -0.53
N SER A 295 21.52 5.73 -0.89
CA SER A 295 21.30 4.54 -0.04
C SER A 295 21.96 4.60 1.34
N PRO A 296 23.10 5.29 1.57
CA PRO A 296 23.68 5.43 2.92
C PRO A 296 22.72 6.03 3.96
N PHE A 297 21.74 6.86 3.53
CA PHE A 297 20.75 7.47 4.43
C PHE A 297 19.59 6.53 4.82
N GLY A 298 19.42 5.41 4.12
CA GLY A 298 18.43 4.38 4.41
C GLY A 298 19.08 3.01 4.66
N TYR A 299 20.28 2.98 5.23
CA TYR A 299 21.09 1.78 5.43
C TYR A 299 20.42 0.78 6.37
N ARG A 300 20.44 -0.47 5.98
CA ARG A 300 19.87 -1.58 6.75
C ARG A 300 20.99 -2.35 7.48
N PRO A 301 20.67 -3.03 8.61
CA PRO A 301 21.64 -3.91 9.28
C PRO A 301 22.11 -5.04 8.35
N ALA A 302 23.43 -5.31 8.34
CA ALA A 302 24.03 -6.41 7.58
C ALA A 302 23.40 -7.77 7.93
N TYR A 303 23.12 -7.98 9.22
CA TYR A 303 22.39 -9.15 9.72
C TYR A 303 21.05 -9.37 9.02
N THR A 304 20.25 -8.29 8.84
CA THR A 304 18.95 -8.39 8.17
C THR A 304 19.11 -8.76 6.70
N ASP A 305 20.08 -8.15 6.00
CA ASP A 305 20.36 -8.44 4.59
C ASP A 305 20.73 -9.91 4.41
N ARG A 306 21.65 -10.44 5.23
CA ARG A 306 22.07 -11.85 5.19
C ARG A 306 20.93 -12.81 5.54
N MET A 307 20.20 -12.54 6.61
CA MET A 307 19.09 -13.39 7.03
C MET A 307 18.01 -13.47 5.94
N ILE A 308 17.70 -12.37 5.28
CA ILE A 308 16.73 -12.35 4.20
C ILE A 308 17.28 -13.01 2.93
N ALA A 309 18.56 -12.82 2.60
CA ALA A 309 19.19 -13.58 1.52
C ALA A 309 19.07 -15.09 1.76
N SER A 310 19.35 -15.55 2.99
CA SER A 310 19.19 -16.95 3.38
C SER A 310 17.74 -17.45 3.36
N LEU A 311 16.76 -16.58 3.68
CA LEU A 311 15.35 -16.91 3.53
C LEU A 311 14.97 -17.09 2.06
N LEU A 312 15.35 -16.14 1.22
CA LEU A 312 15.01 -16.13 -0.22
C LEU A 312 15.71 -17.24 -1.01
N SER A 313 16.90 -17.69 -0.58
CA SER A 313 17.63 -18.81 -1.22
C SER A 313 16.95 -20.17 -0.99
N ASP A 314 16.09 -20.30 0.03
CA ASP A 314 15.26 -21.48 0.19
C ASP A 314 14.01 -21.36 -0.70
N HIS A 315 14.21 -21.60 -1.98
CA HIS A 315 13.17 -21.42 -3.00
C HIS A 315 11.92 -22.30 -2.74
N GLU A 316 12.13 -23.54 -2.25
CA GLU A 316 11.01 -24.43 -1.93
C GLU A 316 10.15 -23.88 -0.81
N PHE A 317 10.79 -23.39 0.26
CA PHE A 317 10.08 -22.72 1.35
C PHE A 317 9.33 -21.48 0.88
N VAL A 318 9.96 -20.63 0.09
CA VAL A 318 9.35 -19.38 -0.41
C VAL A 318 8.14 -19.67 -1.29
N ASP A 319 8.24 -20.64 -2.21
CA ASP A 319 7.12 -21.05 -3.07
C ASP A 319 5.97 -21.65 -2.25
N GLY A 320 6.31 -22.48 -1.25
CA GLY A 320 5.34 -23.05 -0.31
C GLY A 320 4.63 -21.98 0.53
N LEU A 321 5.38 -20.95 0.95
CA LEU A 321 4.85 -19.80 1.70
C LEU A 321 3.79 -19.05 0.88
N PHE A 322 4.09 -18.72 -0.38
CA PHE A 322 3.14 -18.01 -1.25
C PHE A 322 1.90 -18.85 -1.53
N LYS A 323 2.05 -20.13 -1.88
CA LYS A 323 0.91 -21.04 -2.10
C LYS A 323 0.00 -21.14 -0.85
N THR A 324 0.62 -21.22 0.32
CA THR A 324 -0.11 -21.26 1.60
C THR A 324 -0.80 -19.92 1.86
N SER A 325 -0.11 -18.80 1.66
CA SER A 325 -0.66 -17.46 1.79
C SER A 325 -1.88 -17.26 0.89
N GLN A 326 -1.75 -17.52 -0.40
CA GLN A 326 -2.83 -17.37 -1.40
C GLN A 326 -4.06 -18.20 -1.03
N LYS A 327 -3.88 -19.46 -0.61
CA LYS A 327 -4.97 -20.31 -0.14
C LYS A 327 -5.68 -19.72 1.10
N GLN A 328 -4.92 -19.22 2.07
CA GLN A 328 -5.48 -18.62 3.28
C GLN A 328 -6.19 -17.29 2.97
N LEU A 329 -5.60 -16.46 2.11
CA LEU A 329 -6.21 -15.21 1.66
C LEU A 329 -7.54 -15.46 0.95
N ALA A 330 -7.61 -16.45 0.03
CA ALA A 330 -8.85 -16.84 -0.63
C ALA A 330 -9.94 -17.26 0.38
N ALA A 331 -9.58 -18.10 1.37
CA ALA A 331 -10.52 -18.56 2.39
C ALA A 331 -11.03 -17.42 3.28
N HIS A 332 -10.15 -16.51 3.70
CA HIS A 332 -10.50 -15.34 4.52
C HIS A 332 -11.34 -14.34 3.72
N TYR A 333 -10.97 -14.09 2.45
CA TYR A 333 -11.77 -13.27 1.54
C TYR A 333 -13.19 -13.83 1.39
N LYS A 334 -13.32 -15.14 1.06
CA LYS A 334 -14.63 -15.78 0.91
C LYS A 334 -15.51 -15.57 2.14
N ARG A 335 -14.97 -15.82 3.34
CA ARG A 335 -15.68 -15.62 4.59
C ARG A 335 -16.13 -14.18 4.78
N THR A 336 -15.26 -13.21 4.44
CA THR A 336 -15.55 -11.77 4.54
C THR A 336 -16.62 -11.36 3.54
N ALA A 337 -16.51 -11.82 2.28
CA ALA A 337 -17.47 -11.52 1.22
C ALA A 337 -18.84 -12.13 1.51
N ASP A 338 -18.91 -13.37 1.99
CA ASP A 338 -20.16 -14.02 2.40
C ASP A 338 -20.86 -13.21 3.53
N PHE A 339 -20.08 -12.72 4.50
CA PHE A 339 -20.59 -11.86 5.57
C PHE A 339 -21.12 -10.53 5.02
N PHE A 340 -20.38 -9.86 4.16
CA PHE A 340 -20.80 -8.58 3.59
C PHE A 340 -22.06 -8.73 2.75
N THR A 341 -22.12 -9.76 1.92
CA THR A 341 -23.32 -10.09 1.11
C THR A 341 -24.55 -10.33 1.99
N SER A 342 -24.40 -11.16 3.05
CA SER A 342 -25.55 -11.46 3.95
C SER A 342 -26.05 -10.27 4.74
N HIS A 343 -25.25 -9.21 4.93
CA HIS A 343 -25.62 -7.98 5.63
C HIS A 343 -25.97 -6.82 4.69
N GLY A 344 -25.94 -7.05 3.37
CA GLY A 344 -26.24 -6.03 2.36
C GLY A 344 -25.22 -4.87 2.38
N ILE A 345 -23.94 -5.22 2.60
CA ILE A 345 -22.83 -4.27 2.52
C ILE A 345 -22.34 -4.27 1.08
N GLU A 346 -22.29 -3.09 0.47
CA GLU A 346 -21.67 -2.89 -0.84
C GLU A 346 -20.15 -3.04 -0.73
N PHE A 347 -19.51 -3.75 -1.64
CA PHE A 347 -18.06 -3.87 -1.67
C PHE A 347 -17.53 -4.16 -3.08
N VAL A 348 -16.29 -3.76 -3.32
CA VAL A 348 -15.56 -4.09 -4.55
C VAL A 348 -15.01 -5.51 -4.42
N PRO A 349 -15.41 -6.45 -5.29
CA PRO A 349 -14.87 -7.80 -5.30
C PRO A 349 -13.37 -7.78 -5.57
N CYS A 350 -12.55 -8.34 -4.66
CA CYS A 350 -11.11 -8.34 -4.81
C CYS A 350 -10.55 -9.72 -5.17
N THR A 351 -9.38 -9.71 -5.80
CA THR A 351 -8.67 -10.92 -6.29
C THR A 351 -7.22 -10.92 -5.84
N ALA A 352 -6.81 -9.86 -5.17
CA ALA A 352 -5.44 -9.67 -4.71
C ALA A 352 -5.39 -8.82 -3.44
N GLY A 353 -4.24 -8.80 -2.80
CA GLY A 353 -4.00 -7.99 -1.60
C GLY A 353 -4.60 -8.61 -0.34
N HIS A 354 -4.82 -7.78 0.66
CA HIS A 354 -5.10 -8.21 2.02
C HIS A 354 -6.41 -7.65 2.58
N TYR A 355 -7.23 -6.98 1.76
CA TYR A 355 -8.34 -6.14 2.20
C TYR A 355 -9.47 -6.13 1.17
N VAL A 356 -10.64 -5.72 1.64
CA VAL A 356 -11.81 -5.41 0.82
C VAL A 356 -12.12 -3.93 0.98
N TRP A 357 -12.42 -3.26 -0.13
CA TRP A 357 -12.96 -1.92 -0.18
C TRP A 357 -14.48 -2.02 -0.13
N LEU A 358 -15.09 -1.48 0.92
CA LEU A 358 -16.51 -1.62 1.20
C LEU A 358 -17.16 -0.28 1.50
N ARG A 359 -18.44 -0.17 1.20
CA ARG A 359 -19.29 0.97 1.57
C ARG A 359 -20.31 0.54 2.61
N LEU A 360 -20.23 1.12 3.79
CA LEU A 360 -21.23 0.83 4.83
C LEU A 360 -22.59 1.40 4.44
N PRO A 361 -23.70 0.65 4.66
CA PRO A 361 -25.04 1.16 4.39
C PRO A 361 -25.33 2.43 5.18
N VAL A 362 -26.06 3.38 4.59
CA VAL A 362 -26.37 4.67 5.24
C VAL A 362 -27.14 4.51 6.57
N ARG A 363 -27.86 3.40 6.74
CA ARG A 363 -28.51 3.06 8.02
C ARG A 363 -27.52 2.92 9.18
N VAL A 364 -26.28 2.48 8.91
CA VAL A 364 -25.21 2.41 9.92
C VAL A 364 -24.80 3.82 10.36
N CYS A 365 -24.67 4.74 9.42
CA CYS A 365 -24.42 6.15 9.71
C CYS A 365 -25.56 6.74 10.58
N ALA A 366 -26.80 6.56 10.17
CA ALA A 366 -27.97 7.07 10.90
C ALA A 366 -28.04 6.50 12.32
N LYS A 367 -27.87 5.17 12.49
CA LYS A 367 -27.84 4.49 13.79
C LYS A 367 -26.73 5.05 14.69
N THR A 368 -25.53 5.20 14.16
CA THR A 368 -24.39 5.74 14.91
C THR A 368 -24.64 7.18 15.37
N LEU A 369 -25.10 8.06 14.47
CA LEU A 369 -25.40 9.46 14.80
C LEU A 369 -26.52 9.57 15.85
N GLN A 370 -27.54 8.73 15.76
CA GLN A 370 -28.63 8.68 16.74
C GLN A 370 -28.14 8.19 18.10
N ALA A 371 -27.34 7.12 18.15
CA ALA A 371 -26.78 6.58 19.39
C ALA A 371 -25.87 7.60 20.10
N LEU A 372 -25.21 8.47 19.34
CA LEU A 372 -24.38 9.56 19.86
C LEU A 372 -25.18 10.83 20.19
N GLY A 373 -26.53 10.82 20.07
CA GLY A 373 -27.39 11.98 20.33
C GLY A 373 -27.19 13.15 19.36
N ARG A 374 -26.63 12.88 18.16
CA ARG A 374 -26.36 13.89 17.14
C ARG A 374 -27.56 14.19 16.26
N ILE A 375 -28.49 13.24 16.17
CA ILE A 375 -29.76 13.36 15.45
C ILE A 375 -30.88 12.68 16.24
N THR A 376 -32.13 13.08 15.94
CA THR A 376 -33.32 12.44 16.47
C THR A 376 -33.76 11.25 15.60
N ALA A 377 -34.66 10.41 16.11
CA ALA A 377 -35.25 9.31 15.34
C ALA A 377 -36.00 9.81 14.08
N ALA A 378 -36.62 11.00 14.13
CA ALA A 378 -37.33 11.61 12.99
C ALA A 378 -36.36 12.09 11.87
N GLU A 379 -35.12 12.38 12.21
CA GLU A 379 -34.08 12.82 11.27
C GLU A 379 -33.33 11.64 10.64
N ALA A 380 -33.28 10.48 11.28
CA ALA A 380 -32.56 9.31 10.84
C ALA A 380 -32.85 8.88 9.37
N PRO A 381 -34.08 8.87 8.86
CA PRO A 381 -34.39 8.54 7.47
C PRO A 381 -33.83 9.53 6.44
N LYS A 382 -33.44 10.73 6.85
CA LYS A 382 -32.94 11.82 5.99
C LYS A 382 -31.42 11.85 5.94
N VAL A 383 -30.73 10.99 6.72
CA VAL A 383 -29.27 10.94 6.77
C VAL A 383 -28.71 10.52 5.41
N GLN A 384 -27.67 11.22 5.00
CA GLN A 384 -26.85 10.87 3.85
C GLN A 384 -25.39 10.79 4.30
N TRP A 385 -24.57 10.00 3.59
CA TRP A 385 -23.15 10.03 3.80
C TRP A 385 -22.54 11.38 3.41
N ASN A 386 -21.66 11.88 4.25
CA ASN A 386 -20.75 12.98 3.95
C ASN A 386 -19.43 12.76 4.72
N MET A 387 -18.39 13.52 4.37
CA MET A 387 -17.06 13.35 4.95
C MET A 387 -17.04 13.54 6.48
N ALA A 388 -17.84 14.43 7.04
CA ALA A 388 -17.90 14.62 8.49
C ALA A 388 -18.55 13.42 9.20
N ASN A 389 -19.64 12.89 8.64
CA ASN A 389 -20.31 11.70 9.20
C ASN A 389 -19.46 10.44 9.10
N GLU A 390 -18.65 10.30 8.04
CA GLU A 390 -17.72 9.18 7.88
C GLU A 390 -16.71 9.14 9.03
N LEU A 391 -16.13 10.27 9.42
CA LEU A 391 -15.21 10.35 10.55
C LEU A 391 -15.89 10.03 11.88
N ILE A 392 -17.12 10.46 12.10
CA ILE A 392 -17.89 10.13 13.30
C ILE A 392 -18.13 8.63 13.39
N VAL A 393 -18.54 7.99 12.29
CA VAL A 393 -18.73 6.54 12.24
C VAL A 393 -17.41 5.82 12.46
N TRP A 394 -16.33 6.27 11.82
CA TRP A 394 -14.99 5.73 12.01
C TRP A 394 -14.53 5.76 13.47
N GLU A 395 -14.68 6.90 14.15
CA GLU A 395 -14.37 7.02 15.58
C GLU A 395 -15.22 6.08 16.43
N SER A 396 -16.51 5.95 16.12
CA SER A 396 -17.42 5.03 16.82
C SER A 396 -17.01 3.56 16.62
N LEU A 397 -16.63 3.16 15.41
CA LEU A 397 -16.15 1.80 15.15
C LEU A 397 -14.92 1.46 16.02
N ILE A 398 -14.01 2.39 16.21
CA ILE A 398 -12.83 2.18 17.05
C ILE A 398 -13.18 2.19 18.53
N CYS A 399 -13.91 3.20 18.99
CA CYS A 399 -14.13 3.46 20.40
C CYS A 399 -15.23 2.57 21.00
N ASN A 400 -16.30 2.27 20.27
CA ASN A 400 -17.43 1.51 20.75
C ASN A 400 -17.38 0.04 20.30
N GLU A 401 -17.16 -0.19 18.99
CA GLU A 401 -17.13 -1.55 18.43
C GLU A 401 -15.78 -2.23 18.55
N ARG A 402 -14.74 -1.47 18.91
CA ARG A 402 -13.38 -2.00 19.09
C ARG A 402 -12.80 -2.61 17.81
N ILE A 403 -13.10 -1.99 16.65
CA ILE A 403 -12.57 -2.39 15.34
C ILE A 403 -11.96 -1.17 14.68
N TYR A 404 -10.72 -1.30 14.25
CA TYR A 404 -10.08 -0.32 13.40
C TYR A 404 -10.20 -0.74 11.92
N MET A 405 -10.89 0.07 11.12
CA MET A 405 -10.89 0.06 9.65
C MET A 405 -10.67 1.52 9.20
N PRO A 406 -9.67 1.82 8.37
CA PRO A 406 -9.47 3.21 7.93
C PRO A 406 -10.61 3.68 7.02
N PRO A 407 -11.06 4.95 7.17
CA PRO A 407 -12.14 5.54 6.38
C PRO A 407 -11.67 5.90 4.98
N GLY A 408 -12.60 6.10 4.05
CA GLY A 408 -12.34 6.46 2.66
C GLY A 408 -11.51 7.73 2.50
N GLN A 409 -11.73 8.70 3.36
CA GLN A 409 -10.93 9.94 3.38
C GLN A 409 -9.43 9.69 3.54
N ALA A 410 -9.02 8.64 4.28
CA ALA A 410 -7.61 8.28 4.40
C ALA A 410 -7.00 7.81 3.07
N PHE A 411 -7.81 7.43 2.10
CA PHE A 411 -7.42 6.99 0.76
C PHE A 411 -7.73 8.03 -0.33
N SER A 412 -8.09 9.24 0.06
CA SER A 412 -8.52 10.30 -0.85
C SER A 412 -9.74 9.90 -1.70
N ALA A 413 -10.65 9.09 -1.15
CA ALA A 413 -11.90 8.73 -1.81
C ALA A 413 -12.80 9.98 -1.93
N ILE A 414 -13.39 10.17 -3.11
CA ILE A 414 -14.28 11.33 -3.38
C ILE A 414 -15.68 11.16 -2.79
N GLU A 415 -16.10 9.93 -2.55
CA GLU A 415 -17.37 9.59 -1.97
C GLU A 415 -17.22 9.13 -0.52
N ALA A 416 -18.09 9.60 0.37
CA ALA A 416 -18.10 9.20 1.76
C ALA A 416 -18.83 7.85 1.99
N GLY A 417 -18.49 7.21 3.10
CA GLY A 417 -19.06 5.93 3.52
C GLY A 417 -18.24 4.73 3.12
N TRP A 418 -17.15 4.94 2.42
CA TRP A 418 -16.19 3.89 2.08
C TRP A 418 -15.21 3.61 3.22
N PHE A 419 -14.82 2.34 3.36
CA PHE A 419 -13.86 1.87 4.35
C PHE A 419 -13.00 0.75 3.75
N ARG A 420 -11.80 0.55 4.29
CA ARG A 420 -10.98 -0.61 3.93
C ARG A 420 -10.92 -1.59 5.10
N PHE A 421 -11.41 -2.81 4.88
CA PHE A 421 -11.37 -3.91 5.85
C PHE A 421 -10.28 -4.91 5.49
N THR A 422 -9.30 -5.10 6.36
CA THR A 422 -8.21 -6.06 6.20
C THR A 422 -8.65 -7.43 6.71
N PHE A 423 -8.68 -8.43 5.84
CA PHE A 423 -9.05 -9.81 6.16
C PHE A 423 -7.86 -10.75 6.39
N SER A 424 -6.64 -10.31 6.08
CA SER A 424 -5.40 -11.10 6.25
C SER A 424 -4.88 -11.17 7.69
N ILE A 425 -5.74 -10.91 8.67
CA ILE A 425 -5.51 -11.10 10.10
C ILE A 425 -5.68 -12.56 10.49
N SER A 426 -5.39 -12.95 11.74
CA SER A 426 -5.60 -14.34 12.14
C SER A 426 -7.08 -14.73 12.04
N LYS A 427 -7.36 -16.03 11.84
CA LYS A 427 -8.74 -16.52 11.71
C LYS A 427 -9.61 -16.11 12.88
N SER A 428 -9.10 -16.21 14.12
CA SER A 428 -9.85 -15.84 15.33
C SER A 428 -10.10 -14.33 15.43
N GLU A 429 -9.14 -13.48 15.02
CA GLU A 429 -9.35 -12.04 14.93
C GLU A 429 -10.38 -11.68 13.86
N LEU A 430 -10.34 -12.37 12.70
CA LEU A 430 -11.32 -12.16 11.62
C LEU A 430 -12.74 -12.49 12.08
N ASP A 431 -12.93 -13.68 12.67
CA ASP A 431 -14.23 -14.13 13.17
C ASP A 431 -14.79 -13.14 14.20
N LEU A 432 -13.95 -12.66 15.12
CA LEU A 432 -14.34 -11.69 16.14
C LEU A 432 -14.61 -10.30 15.56
N ALA A 433 -13.85 -9.86 14.54
CA ALA A 433 -14.09 -8.57 13.88
C ALA A 433 -15.44 -8.55 13.15
N LEU A 434 -15.76 -9.63 12.43
CA LEU A 434 -17.06 -9.76 11.73
C LEU A 434 -18.23 -9.83 12.73
N ASP A 435 -18.09 -10.55 13.85
CA ASP A 435 -19.07 -10.59 14.92
C ASP A 435 -19.30 -9.22 15.57
N ARG A 436 -18.24 -8.46 15.85
CA ARG A 436 -18.34 -7.08 16.37
C ARG A 436 -19.02 -6.14 15.37
N LEU A 437 -18.68 -6.23 14.07
CA LEU A 437 -19.37 -5.49 13.03
C LEU A 437 -20.85 -5.82 12.98
N SER A 438 -21.21 -7.11 13.09
CA SER A 438 -22.62 -7.53 13.10
C SER A 438 -23.38 -6.88 14.24
N ARG A 439 -22.88 -6.97 15.46
CA ARG A 439 -23.53 -6.45 16.67
C ARG A 439 -23.62 -4.91 16.68
N GLY A 440 -22.53 -4.24 16.37
CA GLY A 440 -22.45 -2.78 16.42
C GLY A 440 -23.23 -2.08 15.30
N CYS A 441 -23.13 -2.59 14.10
CA CYS A 441 -23.68 -1.94 12.92
C CYS A 441 -25.07 -2.43 12.53
N PHE A 442 -25.42 -3.71 12.78
CA PHE A 442 -26.60 -4.35 12.20
C PHE A 442 -27.62 -4.89 13.20
N LEU A 443 -27.25 -5.16 14.45
CA LEU A 443 -28.15 -5.50 15.56
C LEU A 443 -28.43 -4.30 16.44
#